data_de63d70a210e4ca1f9067ef875b993c2
#
_entry.id   de63d70a210e4ca1f9067ef875b993c2
#
_cell.length_a   1.000
_cell.length_b   1.000
_cell.length_c   1.000
_cell.angle_alpha   90.00
_cell.angle_beta   90.00
_cell.angle_gamma   90.00
#
_symmetry.space_group_name_H-M   'P 1'
#
loop_
_entity.id
_entity.type
_entity.pdbx_description
1 polymer ?
#
loop_
_entity_poly.entity_id
_entity_poly.type
_entity_poly.pdbx_seq_one_letter_code
_entity_poly.pdbx_strand_id
1 'polypeptide(L)'
;MNDNHVIGRFVIILTLCLMTASLTAQQNGAGHTFALGSEEFLLDGKPFRIISGEIHPGRVPAEYWRHRIQMTKAMGCNTVSAYLFWNHHEAEEGIYDFRTGNRDISRFISIAQEEGMWVIIRPGPYVCAEWEFGGIPPYLLRNPGIKIRCLDPVYMKAAGRYISRLADELRPHLVTRGGPVLMIQIENEYGSYGNDRGYMEELRNTWIRNDIDVPFFTGDGPTTYMLEAGTLPGCAVGLDSGSSEKDFELARKMNPGVPVFSSETYPGWLTHWGEAWARPDTGALLREVKFLMDNNKSFNFYVIHGGTNFGFTAGANSGGKGYEPDLTSYDYDAPIDEQGRPTAKYMALRKLIGSYLPKKVKLPPIPEPIPVMSFQETELAPFTSVWDNLPPPVLSVQPGPFEAYGQDYGFMLYKTKLTGHKSGKLTVIDLHDYATVFLDGKYAGTLDRRLGINTIDLPPSGSDFPVLEIFTEAMGRINFAHAMIDRKGITDRVVLNGMTLMNWEVRGFPMNDGYAESLRATGSEQPRPGVFFRGTVTLGTTDDTFIDMTNFVKGLVWINGHNLGRYWEIGPQTRLFCPASWLKQGENEIIVFDLHKTTPGSVRGFETMY
;
A
#
# COMPACT_ATOMS: atom_id res chain seq x y z
N MET A 1 6.08 -84.71 -20.76
CA MET A 1 7.06 -84.04 -21.66
C MET A 1 6.61 -82.65 -21.92
N ASN A 2 7.43 -81.74 -21.38
CA ASN A 2 7.54 -80.30 -21.70
C ASN A 2 6.44 -79.33 -21.28
N ASP A 3 6.51 -78.98 -20.02
CA ASP A 3 6.15 -77.66 -19.52
C ASP A 3 7.45 -76.88 -19.26
N ASN A 4 7.83 -75.95 -20.10
CA ASN A 4 8.92 -74.98 -19.85
C ASN A 4 8.98 -73.90 -20.95
N HIS A 5 7.97 -73.01 -21.04
CA HIS A 5 8.11 -71.81 -21.90
C HIS A 5 7.20 -70.61 -21.51
N VAL A 6 6.73 -70.48 -20.26
CA VAL A 6 5.84 -69.40 -19.87
C VAL A 6 6.46 -68.42 -18.83
N ILE A 7 7.60 -68.77 -18.22
CA ILE A 7 8.18 -67.92 -17.13
C ILE A 7 9.13 -66.82 -17.63
N GLY A 8 9.56 -66.88 -18.91
CA GLY A 8 10.55 -65.90 -19.45
C GLY A 8 10.02 -64.54 -19.93
N ARG A 9 8.70 -64.34 -20.05
CA ARG A 9 8.11 -63.10 -20.60
C ARG A 9 7.52 -62.13 -19.58
N PHE A 10 7.35 -62.54 -18.33
CA PHE A 10 6.80 -61.67 -17.28
C PHE A 10 7.86 -60.85 -16.49
N VAL A 11 9.12 -61.27 -16.53
CA VAL A 11 10.22 -60.58 -15.81
C VAL A 11 10.76 -59.37 -16.58
N ILE A 12 10.65 -59.35 -17.92
CA ILE A 12 11.17 -58.24 -18.74
C ILE A 12 10.22 -57.02 -18.79
N ILE A 13 8.90 -57.21 -18.55
CA ILE A 13 7.93 -56.11 -18.55
C ILE A 13 7.90 -55.37 -17.18
N LEU A 14 8.26 -56.03 -16.08
CA LEU A 14 8.30 -55.38 -14.76
C LEU A 14 9.57 -54.55 -14.54
N THR A 15 10.65 -54.82 -15.28
CA THR A 15 11.91 -54.03 -15.19
C THR A 15 11.90 -52.81 -16.07
N LEU A 16 11.07 -52.75 -17.12
CA LEU A 16 10.91 -51.55 -17.96
C LEU A 16 9.92 -50.53 -17.38
N CYS A 17 8.98 -50.91 -16.53
CA CYS A 17 8.07 -49.99 -15.83
C CYS A 17 8.69 -49.33 -14.59
N LEU A 18 9.81 -49.84 -14.07
CA LEU A 18 10.54 -49.24 -12.94
C LEU A 18 11.62 -48.23 -13.35
N MET A 19 11.95 -48.14 -14.65
CA MET A 19 12.90 -47.16 -15.16
C MET A 19 12.27 -45.88 -15.75
N THR A 20 10.94 -45.82 -15.87
CA THR A 20 10.27 -44.60 -16.32
C THR A 20 9.65 -43.76 -15.20
N ALA A 21 9.74 -44.20 -13.95
CA ALA A 21 9.23 -43.48 -12.77
C ALA A 21 10.33 -42.71 -12.02
N SER A 22 11.56 -42.65 -12.53
CA SER A 22 12.69 -41.99 -11.84
C SER A 22 13.25 -40.75 -12.57
N LEU A 23 12.51 -40.16 -13.47
CA LEU A 23 12.98 -38.98 -14.23
C LEU A 23 12.13 -37.73 -14.04
N THR A 24 11.28 -37.69 -13.02
CA THR A 24 10.57 -36.45 -12.61
C THR A 24 10.66 -36.25 -11.08
N ALA A 25 11.89 -36.33 -10.56
CA ALA A 25 12.14 -35.94 -9.19
C ALA A 25 13.46 -35.17 -9.15
N GLN A 26 13.35 -33.92 -8.73
CA GLN A 26 14.47 -33.04 -8.32
C GLN A 26 15.38 -32.50 -9.44
N GLN A 27 14.89 -31.50 -10.20
CA GLN A 27 15.70 -30.30 -10.31
C GLN A 27 15.54 -29.53 -8.99
N ASN A 28 16.24 -29.95 -7.94
CA ASN A 28 16.70 -29.04 -6.90
C ASN A 28 17.66 -28.10 -7.61
N GLY A 29 17.24 -26.87 -7.88
CA GLY A 29 18.04 -25.88 -8.56
C GLY A 29 19.34 -25.71 -7.78
N ALA A 30 20.48 -25.90 -8.44
CA ALA A 30 21.75 -25.47 -7.88
C ALA A 30 21.62 -23.99 -7.56
N GLY A 31 21.93 -23.59 -6.32
CA GLY A 31 21.91 -22.18 -5.93
C GLY A 31 22.81 -21.37 -6.86
N HIS A 32 22.36 -20.17 -7.20
CA HIS A 32 23.16 -19.22 -7.93
C HIS A 32 23.95 -18.34 -6.94
N THR A 33 25.02 -17.71 -7.40
CA THR A 33 25.72 -16.68 -6.64
C THR A 33 25.35 -15.29 -7.17
N PHE A 34 24.94 -14.39 -6.27
CA PHE A 34 24.79 -12.99 -6.61
C PHE A 34 25.67 -12.15 -5.70
N ALA A 35 26.51 -11.30 -6.29
CA ALA A 35 27.53 -10.56 -5.56
C ALA A 35 27.66 -9.11 -6.04
N LEU A 36 28.17 -8.26 -5.17
CA LEU A 36 28.55 -6.89 -5.50
C LEU A 36 29.99 -6.89 -6.03
N GLY A 37 30.20 -6.53 -7.31
CA GLY A 37 31.49 -6.13 -7.83
C GLY A 37 31.83 -4.70 -7.42
N SER A 38 32.89 -4.15 -7.95
CA SER A 38 33.34 -2.78 -7.64
C SER A 38 32.43 -1.71 -8.26
N GLU A 39 31.83 -1.99 -9.41
CA GLU A 39 30.95 -1.06 -10.14
C GLU A 39 29.68 -1.73 -10.71
N GLU A 40 29.64 -3.06 -10.73
CA GLU A 40 28.61 -3.84 -11.37
C GLU A 40 28.11 -4.98 -10.47
N PHE A 41 26.88 -5.41 -10.66
CA PHE A 41 26.37 -6.63 -10.04
C PHE A 41 26.89 -7.86 -10.79
N LEU A 42 27.13 -8.94 -10.06
CA LEU A 42 27.63 -10.20 -10.60
C LEU A 42 26.65 -11.32 -10.30
N LEU A 43 26.16 -12.01 -11.34
CA LEU A 43 25.41 -13.25 -11.24
C LEU A 43 26.28 -14.40 -11.76
N ASP A 44 26.56 -15.39 -10.90
CA ASP A 44 27.49 -16.49 -11.19
C ASP A 44 28.86 -16.01 -11.68
N GLY A 45 29.37 -14.94 -11.05
CA GLY A 45 30.63 -14.32 -11.37
C GLY A 45 30.70 -13.53 -12.69
N LYS A 46 29.55 -13.36 -13.36
CA LYS A 46 29.43 -12.60 -14.61
C LYS A 46 28.68 -11.29 -14.39
N PRO A 47 29.04 -10.20 -15.10
CA PRO A 47 28.31 -8.95 -15.05
C PRO A 47 26.80 -9.17 -15.32
N PHE A 48 25.99 -8.64 -14.41
CA PHE A 48 24.53 -8.74 -14.48
C PHE A 48 23.90 -7.36 -14.37
N ARG A 49 23.21 -6.94 -15.42
CA ARG A 49 22.48 -5.69 -15.44
C ARG A 49 21.06 -5.91 -14.97
N ILE A 50 20.66 -5.22 -13.92
CA ILE A 50 19.29 -5.22 -13.42
C ILE A 50 18.47 -4.22 -14.23
N ILE A 51 17.39 -4.67 -14.83
CA ILE A 51 16.29 -3.86 -15.38
C ILE A 51 15.05 -4.33 -14.66
N SER A 52 14.61 -3.57 -13.67
CA SER A 52 13.55 -3.97 -12.75
C SER A 52 12.31 -3.11 -12.89
N GLY A 53 11.16 -3.68 -12.54
CA GLY A 53 9.92 -2.95 -12.37
C GLY A 53 9.32 -3.25 -11.00
N GLU A 54 8.92 -2.21 -10.28
CA GLU A 54 8.36 -2.36 -8.94
C GLU A 54 6.87 -2.61 -8.98
N ILE A 55 6.45 -3.65 -8.25
CA ILE A 55 5.07 -4.04 -8.00
C ILE A 55 4.91 -4.23 -6.50
N HIS A 56 3.91 -3.59 -5.92
CA HIS A 56 3.58 -3.76 -4.50
C HIS A 56 2.55 -4.89 -4.33
N PRO A 57 2.92 -6.09 -3.85
CA PRO A 57 1.97 -7.21 -3.73
C PRO A 57 0.71 -6.84 -2.94
N GLY A 58 0.83 -6.03 -1.88
CA GLY A 58 -0.28 -5.59 -1.05
C GLY A 58 -1.31 -4.70 -1.75
N ARG A 59 -0.95 -4.08 -2.90
CA ARG A 59 -1.85 -3.23 -3.71
C ARG A 59 -2.52 -3.95 -4.87
N VAL A 60 -2.20 -5.23 -5.07
CA VAL A 60 -2.66 -6.02 -6.21
C VAL A 60 -3.31 -7.29 -5.71
N PRO A 61 -4.56 -7.61 -6.09
CA PRO A 61 -5.15 -8.90 -5.78
C PRO A 61 -4.24 -10.04 -6.24
N ALA A 62 -4.09 -11.07 -5.41
CA ALA A 62 -3.11 -12.13 -5.63
C ALA A 62 -3.32 -12.87 -6.98
N GLU A 63 -4.55 -12.95 -7.45
CA GLU A 63 -4.93 -13.56 -8.72
C GLU A 63 -4.31 -12.87 -9.93
N TYR A 64 -3.96 -11.57 -9.79
CA TYR A 64 -3.40 -10.76 -10.88
C TYR A 64 -1.86 -10.69 -10.86
N TRP A 65 -1.20 -11.19 -9.83
CA TRP A 65 0.26 -11.10 -9.73
C TRP A 65 1.00 -11.68 -10.94
N ARG A 66 0.57 -12.87 -11.40
CA ARG A 66 1.18 -13.49 -12.60
C ARG A 66 1.06 -12.59 -13.82
N HIS A 67 -0.12 -12.04 -14.07
CA HIS A 67 -0.33 -11.12 -15.18
C HIS A 67 0.57 -9.89 -15.09
N ARG A 68 0.66 -9.25 -13.92
CA ARG A 68 1.51 -8.06 -13.72
C ARG A 68 3.00 -8.36 -13.89
N ILE A 69 3.47 -9.52 -13.40
CA ILE A 69 4.84 -10.00 -13.58
C ILE A 69 5.12 -10.30 -15.07
N GLN A 70 4.21 -10.95 -15.78
CA GLN A 70 4.32 -11.18 -17.22
C GLN A 70 4.34 -9.87 -18.03
N MET A 71 3.52 -8.88 -17.65
CA MET A 71 3.55 -7.54 -18.23
C MET A 71 4.91 -6.87 -18.02
N THR A 72 5.47 -6.95 -16.83
CA THR A 72 6.80 -6.42 -16.48
C THR A 72 7.88 -7.07 -17.35
N LYS A 73 7.86 -8.39 -17.48
CA LYS A 73 8.76 -9.16 -18.35
C LYS A 73 8.61 -8.77 -19.82
N ALA A 74 7.35 -8.62 -20.29
CA ALA A 74 7.06 -8.24 -21.66
C ALA A 74 7.55 -6.82 -21.97
N MET A 75 7.61 -5.90 -21.00
CA MET A 75 8.20 -4.57 -21.21
C MET A 75 9.73 -4.63 -21.41
N GLY A 76 10.38 -5.71 -20.97
CA GLY A 76 11.81 -5.94 -21.14
C GLY A 76 12.59 -5.96 -19.83
N CYS A 77 11.90 -6.00 -18.69
CA CYS A 77 12.55 -6.20 -17.39
C CYS A 77 12.98 -7.66 -17.20
N ASN A 78 14.03 -7.87 -16.43
CA ASN A 78 14.53 -9.19 -16.01
C ASN A 78 14.34 -9.43 -14.50
N THR A 79 13.90 -8.41 -13.78
CA THR A 79 13.76 -8.40 -12.33
C THR A 79 12.44 -7.72 -11.93
N VAL A 80 11.84 -8.19 -10.86
CA VAL A 80 10.71 -7.52 -10.18
C VAL A 80 11.20 -7.04 -8.82
N SER A 81 10.95 -5.77 -8.50
CA SER A 81 11.17 -5.22 -7.16
C SER A 81 9.85 -5.16 -6.40
N ALA A 82 9.86 -5.40 -5.10
CA ALA A 82 8.65 -5.43 -4.29
C ALA A 82 8.85 -4.82 -2.91
N TYR A 83 8.06 -3.77 -2.60
CA TYR A 83 7.88 -3.34 -1.22
C TYR A 83 6.99 -4.30 -0.45
N LEU A 84 7.37 -4.60 0.78
CA LEU A 84 6.59 -5.37 1.74
C LEU A 84 6.21 -4.46 2.91
N PHE A 85 4.92 -4.23 3.10
CA PHE A 85 4.44 -3.31 4.11
C PHE A 85 4.29 -4.02 5.46
N TRP A 86 5.06 -3.63 6.45
CA TRP A 86 5.03 -4.25 7.77
C TRP A 86 3.62 -4.28 8.39
N ASN A 87 2.90 -3.14 8.37
CA ASN A 87 1.53 -3.06 8.91
C ASN A 87 0.50 -3.88 8.13
N HIS A 88 0.79 -4.29 6.89
CA HIS A 88 -0.06 -5.19 6.11
C HIS A 88 0.06 -6.65 6.57
N HIS A 89 1.24 -7.01 7.06
CA HIS A 89 1.55 -8.36 7.55
C HIS A 89 1.41 -8.51 9.06
N GLU A 90 1.49 -7.43 9.84
CA GLU A 90 1.30 -7.36 11.28
C GLU A 90 0.29 -6.25 11.61
N ALA A 91 -0.99 -6.51 11.31
CA ALA A 91 -2.07 -5.56 11.62
C ALA A 91 -2.31 -5.42 13.13
N GLU A 92 -2.09 -6.48 13.90
CA GLU A 92 -2.14 -6.50 15.37
C GLU A 92 -0.79 -6.97 15.91
N GLU A 93 -0.35 -6.38 17.03
CA GLU A 93 0.96 -6.66 17.60
C GLU A 93 1.19 -8.16 17.84
N GLY A 94 2.21 -8.71 17.18
CA GLY A 94 2.63 -10.10 17.31
C GLY A 94 1.81 -11.09 16.46
N ILE A 95 0.78 -10.64 15.74
CA ILE A 95 -0.04 -11.48 14.86
C ILE A 95 0.37 -11.22 13.41
N TYR A 96 1.03 -12.21 12.81
CA TYR A 96 1.55 -12.11 11.45
C TYR A 96 0.73 -12.93 10.46
N ASP A 97 0.43 -12.34 9.30
CA ASP A 97 -0.18 -13.02 8.16
C ASP A 97 0.73 -12.89 6.93
N PHE A 98 1.27 -14.02 6.49
CA PHE A 98 2.05 -14.17 5.26
C PHE A 98 1.44 -15.22 4.31
N ARG A 99 0.11 -15.49 4.45
CA ARG A 99 -0.55 -16.59 3.72
C ARG A 99 -1.85 -16.18 3.05
N THR A 100 -2.55 -15.17 3.57
CA THR A 100 -3.91 -14.86 3.12
C THR A 100 -3.89 -13.85 1.97
N GLY A 101 -4.45 -14.21 0.82
CA GLY A 101 -4.65 -13.31 -0.32
C GLY A 101 -3.35 -12.61 -0.75
N ASN A 102 -3.37 -11.28 -0.80
CA ASN A 102 -2.23 -10.48 -1.21
C ASN A 102 -1.14 -10.28 -0.13
N ARG A 103 -1.22 -11.03 0.97
CA ARG A 103 -0.17 -11.15 2.00
C ARG A 103 0.75 -12.35 1.77
N ASP A 104 0.43 -13.26 0.84
CA ASP A 104 1.26 -14.46 0.56
C ASP A 104 2.51 -14.13 -0.27
N ILE A 105 3.54 -13.62 0.44
CA ILE A 105 4.81 -13.20 -0.15
C ILE A 105 5.52 -14.39 -0.83
N SER A 106 5.51 -15.55 -0.21
CA SER A 106 6.15 -16.75 -0.76
C SER A 106 5.53 -17.13 -2.10
N ARG A 107 4.21 -16.98 -2.25
CA ARG A 107 3.51 -17.21 -3.52
C ARG A 107 3.88 -16.17 -4.57
N PHE A 108 3.95 -14.88 -4.21
CA PHE A 108 4.38 -13.82 -5.14
C PHE A 108 5.78 -14.09 -5.69
N ILE A 109 6.75 -14.41 -4.81
CA ILE A 109 8.13 -14.71 -5.20
C ILE A 109 8.19 -15.98 -6.07
N SER A 110 7.41 -17.01 -5.72
CA SER A 110 7.34 -18.25 -6.51
C SER A 110 6.80 -18.00 -7.91
N ILE A 111 5.78 -17.14 -8.07
CA ILE A 111 5.25 -16.76 -9.38
C ILE A 111 6.34 -16.05 -10.20
N ALA A 112 7.10 -15.12 -9.61
CA ALA A 112 8.20 -14.46 -10.29
C ALA A 112 9.25 -15.47 -10.80
N GLN A 113 9.60 -16.46 -9.98
CA GLN A 113 10.51 -17.53 -10.35
C GLN A 113 9.95 -18.41 -11.48
N GLU A 114 8.68 -18.80 -11.40
CA GLU A 114 7.98 -19.59 -12.44
C GLU A 114 7.98 -18.84 -13.79
N GLU A 115 7.87 -17.52 -13.76
CA GLU A 115 7.95 -16.66 -14.95
C GLU A 115 9.40 -16.37 -15.38
N GLY A 116 10.40 -16.88 -14.67
CA GLY A 116 11.83 -16.67 -14.96
C GLY A 116 12.29 -15.23 -14.72
N MET A 117 11.75 -14.59 -13.69
CA MET A 117 12.13 -13.25 -13.24
C MET A 117 12.91 -13.34 -11.93
N TRP A 118 13.96 -12.51 -11.81
CA TRP A 118 14.64 -12.29 -10.53
C TRP A 118 13.81 -11.35 -9.64
N VAL A 119 14.12 -11.32 -8.34
CA VAL A 119 13.37 -10.53 -7.35
C VAL A 119 14.32 -9.71 -6.49
N ILE A 120 13.95 -8.46 -6.25
CA ILE A 120 14.53 -7.58 -5.23
C ILE A 120 13.47 -7.35 -4.17
N ILE A 121 13.81 -7.51 -2.90
CA ILE A 121 12.89 -7.28 -1.79
C ILE A 121 13.24 -5.98 -1.09
N ARG A 122 12.23 -5.14 -0.89
CA ARG A 122 12.31 -3.86 -0.19
C ARG A 122 11.40 -3.91 1.05
N PRO A 123 11.88 -4.48 2.18
CA PRO A 123 11.02 -4.87 3.30
C PRO A 123 10.89 -3.82 4.40
N GLY A 124 11.57 -2.72 4.30
CA GLY A 124 11.62 -1.70 5.34
C GLY A 124 12.57 -1.99 6.50
N PRO A 125 12.16 -1.70 7.76
CA PRO A 125 10.81 -1.59 8.38
C PRO A 125 9.95 -0.40 7.95
N TYR A 126 10.51 0.64 7.39
CA TYR A 126 9.85 1.77 6.77
C TYR A 126 10.08 1.74 5.25
N VAL A 127 9.03 1.99 4.47
CA VAL A 127 9.09 1.91 3.01
C VAL A 127 8.53 3.13 2.27
N CYS A 128 7.95 4.11 2.95
CA CYS A 128 7.27 5.27 2.34
C CYS A 128 6.05 4.88 1.51
N ALA A 129 6.18 4.92 0.19
CA ALA A 129 5.28 4.36 -0.83
C ALA A 129 3.86 4.94 -0.83
N GLU A 130 3.61 6.13 -0.28
CA GLU A 130 2.25 6.70 -0.09
C GLU A 130 1.30 5.67 0.55
N TRP A 131 1.88 4.77 1.31
CA TRP A 131 1.18 3.78 2.11
C TRP A 131 1.04 4.27 3.55
N GLU A 132 -0.06 3.93 4.17
CA GLU A 132 -0.40 4.28 5.55
C GLU A 132 0.81 4.16 6.49
N PHE A 133 1.23 5.28 7.10
CA PHE A 133 2.36 5.37 8.03
C PHE A 133 3.70 4.85 7.46
N GLY A 134 3.87 4.88 6.13
CA GLY A 134 5.06 4.34 5.46
C GLY A 134 5.29 2.85 5.72
N GLY A 135 4.24 2.09 5.97
CA GLY A 135 4.26 0.67 6.25
C GLY A 135 4.49 0.30 7.72
N ILE A 136 4.82 1.25 8.59
CA ILE A 136 5.01 1.00 10.03
C ILE A 136 3.65 0.71 10.69
N PRO A 137 3.51 -0.29 11.60
CA PRO A 137 2.25 -0.56 12.27
C PRO A 137 1.81 0.57 13.22
N PRO A 138 0.58 1.09 13.08
CA PRO A 138 0.09 2.19 13.91
C PRO A 138 -0.12 1.82 15.38
N TYR A 139 -0.22 0.53 15.74
CA TYR A 139 -0.28 0.11 17.14
C TYR A 139 0.93 0.62 17.96
N LEU A 140 2.07 0.87 17.32
CA LEU A 140 3.25 1.47 17.97
C LEU A 140 2.96 2.85 18.54
N LEU A 141 2.06 3.62 17.92
CA LEU A 141 1.65 4.95 18.37
C LEU A 141 0.81 4.93 19.65
N ARG A 142 0.33 3.76 20.09
CA ARG A 142 -0.30 3.57 21.42
C ARG A 142 0.67 3.88 22.56
N ASN A 143 1.98 3.81 22.30
CA ASN A 143 3.00 4.31 23.22
C ASN A 143 3.22 5.82 22.97
N PRO A 144 2.83 6.72 23.92
CA PRO A 144 2.96 8.17 23.71
C PRO A 144 4.39 8.66 23.51
N GLY A 145 5.38 7.95 24.07
CA GLY A 145 6.80 8.33 24.00
C GLY A 145 7.59 7.69 22.86
N ILE A 146 6.95 6.91 21.98
CA ILE A 146 7.63 6.19 20.90
C ILE A 146 8.43 7.13 20.00
N LYS A 147 9.64 6.72 19.66
CA LYS A 147 10.42 7.27 18.55
C LYS A 147 10.61 6.17 17.52
N ILE A 148 10.38 6.51 16.26
CA ILE A 148 10.49 5.57 15.13
C ILE A 148 11.77 5.83 14.34
N ARG A 149 12.17 4.84 13.52
CA ARG A 149 13.33 4.93 12.62
C ARG A 149 14.61 5.38 13.35
N CYS A 150 14.84 4.83 14.53
CA CYS A 150 16.03 5.08 15.38
C CYS A 150 16.19 3.93 16.40
N LEU A 151 17.26 3.97 17.22
CA LEU A 151 17.54 2.98 18.25
C LEU A 151 16.63 3.07 19.50
N ASP A 152 15.38 3.50 19.33
CA ASP A 152 14.37 3.41 20.40
C ASP A 152 14.11 1.93 20.75
N PRO A 153 14.21 1.54 22.04
CA PRO A 153 14.11 0.13 22.41
C PRO A 153 12.77 -0.52 22.09
N VAL A 154 11.66 0.24 22.14
CA VAL A 154 10.32 -0.27 21.82
C VAL A 154 10.19 -0.50 20.33
N TYR A 155 10.60 0.49 19.53
CA TYR A 155 10.61 0.40 18.08
C TYR A 155 11.51 -0.73 17.58
N MET A 156 12.77 -0.79 18.06
CA MET A 156 13.73 -1.83 17.63
C MET A 156 13.31 -3.24 18.04
N LYS A 157 12.66 -3.40 19.19
CA LYS A 157 12.11 -4.70 19.59
C LYS A 157 11.02 -5.17 18.62
N ALA A 158 10.13 -4.29 18.22
CA ALA A 158 9.06 -4.61 17.26
C ALA A 158 9.61 -4.85 15.85
N ALA A 159 10.48 -3.95 15.35
CA ALA A 159 11.13 -4.08 14.06
C ALA A 159 11.97 -5.37 13.96
N GLY A 160 12.69 -5.73 15.03
CA GLY A 160 13.46 -6.98 15.10
C GLY A 160 12.58 -8.23 15.01
N ARG A 161 11.40 -8.24 15.66
CA ARG A 161 10.42 -9.32 15.52
C ARG A 161 9.93 -9.44 14.08
N TYR A 162 9.54 -8.32 13.48
CA TYR A 162 9.09 -8.29 12.09
C TYR A 162 10.16 -8.84 11.14
N ILE A 163 11.38 -8.32 11.23
CA ILE A 163 12.51 -8.78 10.40
C ILE A 163 12.71 -10.29 10.57
N SER A 164 12.69 -10.81 11.81
CA SER A 164 12.88 -12.24 12.07
C SER A 164 11.77 -13.10 11.43
N ARG A 165 10.52 -12.67 11.57
CA ARG A 165 9.37 -13.38 10.96
C ARG A 165 9.40 -13.33 9.44
N LEU A 166 9.74 -12.17 8.88
CA LEU A 166 9.86 -12.01 7.44
C LEU A 166 11.06 -12.79 6.86
N ALA A 167 12.17 -12.85 7.58
CA ALA A 167 13.34 -13.64 7.18
C ALA A 167 13.01 -15.13 7.07
N ASP A 168 12.15 -15.67 7.94
CA ASP A 168 11.67 -17.06 7.84
C ASP A 168 10.94 -17.32 6.51
N GLU A 169 10.15 -16.34 6.04
CA GLU A 169 9.44 -16.43 4.77
C GLU A 169 10.38 -16.26 3.55
N LEU A 170 11.36 -15.37 3.63
CA LEU A 170 12.26 -15.05 2.51
C LEU A 170 13.38 -16.06 2.32
N ARG A 171 13.87 -16.67 3.41
CA ARG A 171 15.05 -17.55 3.40
C ARG A 171 15.00 -18.69 2.38
N PRO A 172 13.86 -19.39 2.17
CA PRO A 172 13.77 -20.44 1.16
C PRO A 172 13.88 -19.93 -0.28
N HIS A 173 13.66 -18.64 -0.49
CA HIS A 173 13.60 -18.00 -1.81
C HIS A 173 14.89 -17.25 -2.19
N LEU A 174 15.92 -17.26 -1.33
CA LEU A 174 17.20 -16.62 -1.63
C LEU A 174 17.91 -17.26 -2.82
N VAL A 175 18.59 -16.46 -3.60
CA VAL A 175 19.32 -16.93 -4.79
C VAL A 175 20.39 -17.99 -4.45
N THR A 176 21.00 -17.87 -3.28
CA THR A 176 21.95 -18.85 -2.71
C THR A 176 21.32 -20.20 -2.40
N ARG A 177 20.00 -20.27 -2.31
CA ARG A 177 19.21 -21.48 -2.02
C ARG A 177 18.35 -21.94 -3.20
N GLY A 178 18.63 -21.41 -4.40
CA GLY A 178 17.93 -21.77 -5.64
C GLY A 178 16.64 -21.00 -5.89
N GLY A 179 16.33 -19.98 -5.09
CA GLY A 179 15.24 -19.04 -5.31
C GLY A 179 15.64 -17.86 -6.20
N PRO A 180 14.72 -16.92 -6.48
CA PRO A 180 14.96 -15.79 -7.35
C PRO A 180 15.41 -14.51 -6.63
N VAL A 181 15.45 -14.46 -5.27
CA VAL A 181 15.74 -13.25 -4.51
C VAL A 181 17.22 -12.92 -4.55
N LEU A 182 17.59 -11.83 -5.24
CA LEU A 182 18.96 -11.38 -5.46
C LEU A 182 19.53 -10.59 -4.29
N MET A 183 18.77 -9.62 -3.77
CA MET A 183 19.21 -8.71 -2.71
C MET A 183 18.04 -8.12 -1.93
N ILE A 184 18.34 -7.55 -0.77
CA ILE A 184 17.36 -6.96 0.15
C ILE A 184 17.78 -5.52 0.47
N GLN A 185 16.81 -4.59 0.45
CA GLN A 185 17.00 -3.21 0.89
C GLN A 185 17.01 -3.12 2.42
N ILE A 186 17.88 -2.26 2.93
CA ILE A 186 17.90 -1.85 4.33
C ILE A 186 17.25 -0.48 4.43
N GLU A 187 16.13 -0.40 5.16
CA GLU A 187 15.37 0.83 5.36
C GLU A 187 14.88 1.45 4.03
N ASN A 188 14.51 2.72 3.99
CA ASN A 188 14.20 3.47 2.77
C ASN A 188 14.39 4.96 2.99
N GLU A 189 15.12 5.64 2.09
CA GLU A 189 15.35 7.09 2.10
C GLU A 189 15.72 7.62 3.50
N TYR A 190 16.57 6.84 4.21
CA TYR A 190 16.89 7.19 5.59
C TYR A 190 17.60 8.54 5.69
N GLY A 191 18.39 8.90 4.69
CA GLY A 191 19.08 10.17 4.64
C GLY A 191 18.17 11.40 4.54
N SER A 192 16.92 11.24 4.14
CA SER A 192 15.90 12.29 4.19
C SER A 192 15.22 12.44 5.55
N TYR A 193 15.39 11.47 6.44
CA TYR A 193 14.75 11.40 7.75
C TYR A 193 15.71 11.59 8.93
N GLY A 194 16.86 10.94 8.89
CA GLY A 194 17.80 10.92 10.01
C GLY A 194 19.24 10.67 9.59
N ASN A 195 20.12 10.52 10.58
CA ASN A 195 21.53 10.24 10.39
C ASN A 195 22.10 9.27 11.44
N ASP A 196 21.27 8.45 12.07
CA ASP A 196 21.69 7.45 13.04
C ASP A 196 22.25 6.21 12.34
N ARG A 197 23.56 6.24 12.07
CA ARG A 197 24.25 5.12 11.45
C ARG A 197 24.18 3.83 12.26
N GLY A 198 24.12 3.92 13.60
CA GLY A 198 23.98 2.76 14.47
C GLY A 198 22.64 2.04 14.24
N TYR A 199 21.57 2.79 13.99
CA TYR A 199 20.28 2.24 13.63
C TYR A 199 20.33 1.46 12.31
N MET A 200 20.90 2.05 11.26
CA MET A 200 21.04 1.41 9.95
C MET A 200 21.90 0.14 10.01
N GLU A 201 23.01 0.18 10.75
CA GLU A 201 23.88 -0.99 10.97
C GLU A 201 23.16 -2.09 11.76
N GLU A 202 22.36 -1.74 12.78
CA GLU A 202 21.61 -2.72 13.56
C GLU A 202 20.51 -3.40 12.71
N LEU A 203 19.83 -2.68 11.83
CA LEU A 203 18.91 -3.29 10.87
C LEU A 203 19.60 -4.33 9.99
N ARG A 204 20.72 -3.95 9.35
CA ARG A 204 21.52 -4.90 8.55
C ARG A 204 21.95 -6.12 9.36
N ASN A 205 22.49 -5.90 10.56
CA ASN A 205 22.95 -6.98 11.42
C ASN A 205 21.79 -7.89 11.85
N THR A 206 20.58 -7.35 12.00
CA THR A 206 19.40 -8.15 12.29
C THR A 206 19.06 -9.10 11.14
N TRP A 207 19.13 -8.66 9.88
CA TRP A 207 18.98 -9.52 8.73
C TRP A 207 20.04 -10.63 8.69
N ILE A 208 21.32 -10.28 8.90
CA ILE A 208 22.43 -11.24 8.92
C ILE A 208 22.24 -12.29 10.03
N ARG A 209 21.84 -11.88 11.23
CA ARG A 209 21.56 -12.81 12.34
C ARG A 209 20.40 -13.77 12.06
N ASN A 210 19.54 -13.43 11.11
CA ASN A 210 18.44 -14.28 10.66
C ASN A 210 18.78 -15.07 9.38
N ASP A 211 20.06 -15.36 9.13
CA ASP A 211 20.58 -16.20 8.04
C ASP A 211 20.20 -15.70 6.63
N ILE A 212 20.10 -14.39 6.44
CA ILE A 212 20.00 -13.77 5.13
C ILE A 212 21.41 -13.56 4.58
N ASP A 213 21.76 -14.34 3.57
CA ASP A 213 23.08 -14.47 2.99
C ASP A 213 23.21 -13.92 1.55
N VAL A 214 22.29 -13.01 1.17
CA VAL A 214 22.34 -12.25 -0.07
C VAL A 214 22.85 -10.82 0.18
N PRO A 215 23.37 -10.12 -0.85
CA PRO A 215 23.78 -8.72 -0.72
C PRO A 215 22.65 -7.79 -0.27
N PHE A 216 23.04 -6.69 0.37
CA PHE A 216 22.13 -5.61 0.76
C PHE A 216 22.40 -4.35 -0.06
N PHE A 217 21.39 -3.47 -0.12
CA PHE A 217 21.51 -2.12 -0.64
C PHE A 217 20.74 -1.11 0.22
N THR A 218 21.08 0.16 0.10
CA THR A 218 20.31 1.29 0.64
C THR A 218 19.84 2.15 -0.52
N GLY A 219 18.73 2.91 -0.36
CA GLY A 219 18.20 3.81 -1.37
C GLY A 219 18.01 5.19 -0.79
N ASP A 220 18.55 6.24 -1.45
CA ASP A 220 18.45 7.63 -1.02
C ASP A 220 18.53 8.59 -2.21
N GLY A 221 18.03 9.83 -2.02
CA GLY A 221 18.16 10.88 -3.00
C GLY A 221 19.64 11.25 -3.28
N PRO A 222 20.01 11.67 -4.52
CA PRO A 222 21.38 11.91 -4.94
C PRO A 222 21.95 13.23 -4.43
N THR A 223 21.89 13.45 -3.12
CA THR A 223 22.52 14.61 -2.45
C THR A 223 23.60 14.14 -1.48
N THR A 224 24.64 14.96 -1.28
CA THR A 224 25.74 14.62 -0.38
C THR A 224 25.22 14.23 1.01
N TYR A 225 24.33 15.05 1.57
CA TYR A 225 23.82 14.88 2.93
C TYR A 225 22.98 13.59 3.06
N MET A 226 22.11 13.28 2.08
CA MET A 226 21.29 12.07 2.11
C MET A 226 22.16 10.81 2.00
N LEU A 227 23.11 10.81 1.06
CA LEU A 227 24.01 9.68 0.87
C LEU A 227 24.97 9.47 2.05
N GLU A 228 25.44 10.54 2.71
CA GLU A 228 26.26 10.41 3.93
C GLU A 228 25.48 9.76 5.09
N ALA A 229 24.20 10.11 5.23
CA ALA A 229 23.33 9.63 6.30
C ALA A 229 22.74 8.24 6.03
N GLY A 230 22.37 7.94 4.79
CA GLY A 230 21.61 6.74 4.43
C GLY A 230 22.46 5.57 3.93
N THR A 231 23.68 5.78 3.41
CA THR A 231 24.48 4.67 2.87
C THR A 231 25.18 3.85 3.96
N LEU A 232 25.32 2.56 3.71
CA LEU A 232 26.09 1.63 4.56
C LEU A 232 27.29 1.04 3.79
N PRO A 233 28.48 1.00 4.39
CA PRO A 233 29.65 0.36 3.78
C PRO A 233 29.39 -1.10 3.42
N GLY A 234 29.77 -1.49 2.20
CA GLY A 234 29.59 -2.84 1.68
C GLY A 234 28.17 -3.18 1.22
N CYS A 235 27.22 -2.23 1.29
CA CYS A 235 25.92 -2.32 0.63
C CYS A 235 25.98 -1.61 -0.72
N ALA A 236 25.25 -2.09 -1.74
CA ALA A 236 25.07 -1.34 -2.97
C ALA A 236 24.32 -0.03 -2.72
N VAL A 237 24.50 0.97 -3.58
CA VAL A 237 23.83 2.27 -3.45
C VAL A 237 22.72 2.38 -4.48
N GLY A 238 21.49 2.48 -4.02
CA GLY A 238 20.34 2.90 -4.79
C GLY A 238 20.22 4.42 -4.80
N LEU A 239 19.86 4.98 -5.93
CA LEU A 239 19.58 6.41 -6.12
C LEU A 239 18.12 6.63 -6.45
N ASP A 240 17.49 7.57 -5.78
CA ASP A 240 16.07 7.91 -5.93
C ASP A 240 15.95 9.40 -6.36
N SER A 241 16.07 9.72 -7.68
CA SER A 241 16.50 8.91 -8.83
C SER A 241 17.95 9.18 -9.25
N GLY A 242 18.57 8.19 -9.95
CA GLY A 242 19.87 8.39 -10.61
C GLY A 242 19.67 8.77 -12.08
N SER A 243 19.59 10.07 -12.39
CA SER A 243 19.24 10.56 -13.73
C SER A 243 20.41 11.11 -14.54
N SER A 244 21.61 11.25 -13.93
CA SER A 244 22.81 11.79 -14.56
C SER A 244 24.09 11.11 -14.07
N GLU A 245 25.18 11.15 -14.86
CA GLU A 245 26.47 10.59 -14.43
C GLU A 245 26.98 11.24 -13.15
N LYS A 246 26.67 12.53 -12.93
CA LYS A 246 27.03 13.26 -11.70
C LYS A 246 26.44 12.61 -10.45
N ASP A 247 25.21 12.09 -10.53
CA ASP A 247 24.56 11.41 -9.41
C ASP A 247 25.29 10.11 -9.07
N PHE A 248 25.65 9.34 -10.10
CA PHE A 248 26.41 8.11 -9.95
C PHE A 248 27.84 8.35 -9.43
N GLU A 249 28.52 9.40 -9.91
CA GLU A 249 29.86 9.79 -9.41
C GLU A 249 29.80 10.19 -7.93
N LEU A 250 28.79 10.96 -7.54
CA LEU A 250 28.60 11.34 -6.14
C LEU A 250 28.41 10.11 -5.25
N ALA A 251 27.55 9.17 -5.64
CA ALA A 251 27.29 7.94 -4.88
C ALA A 251 28.54 7.07 -4.77
N ARG A 252 29.30 6.88 -5.88
CA ARG A 252 30.59 6.14 -5.85
C ARG A 252 31.62 6.78 -4.93
N LYS A 253 31.62 8.11 -4.83
CA LYS A 253 32.50 8.84 -3.89
C LYS A 253 32.09 8.61 -2.43
N MET A 254 30.80 8.55 -2.15
CA MET A 254 30.27 8.37 -0.78
C MET A 254 30.42 6.93 -0.28
N ASN A 255 30.22 5.93 -1.14
CA ASN A 255 30.37 4.52 -0.80
C ASN A 255 31.18 3.80 -1.91
N PRO A 256 32.51 3.89 -1.88
CA PRO A 256 33.35 3.35 -2.94
C PRO A 256 33.42 1.81 -2.92
N GLY A 257 33.67 1.22 -4.11
CA GLY A 257 33.89 -0.22 -4.25
C GLY A 257 32.64 -1.07 -4.23
N VAL A 258 31.47 -0.48 -4.47
CA VAL A 258 30.18 -1.16 -4.59
C VAL A 258 29.40 -0.66 -5.81
N PRO A 259 28.50 -1.46 -6.38
CA PRO A 259 27.63 -1.01 -7.46
C PRO A 259 26.71 0.14 -7.03
N VAL A 260 26.44 1.04 -7.97
CA VAL A 260 25.45 2.11 -7.87
C VAL A 260 24.42 1.91 -8.97
N PHE A 261 23.12 2.01 -8.63
CA PHE A 261 22.02 1.88 -9.58
C PHE A 261 20.91 2.87 -9.27
N SER A 262 20.02 3.14 -10.22
CA SER A 262 18.80 3.92 -9.96
C SER A 262 17.75 3.00 -9.34
N SER A 263 17.58 3.07 -8.01
CA SER A 263 16.59 2.24 -7.28
C SER A 263 15.17 2.72 -7.48
N GLU A 264 14.99 3.99 -7.85
CA GLU A 264 13.71 4.56 -8.20
C GLU A 264 13.82 5.48 -9.42
N THR A 265 13.45 4.95 -10.58
CA THR A 265 13.24 5.74 -11.81
C THR A 265 11.75 5.97 -11.95
N TYR A 266 11.31 7.25 -11.93
CA TYR A 266 9.90 7.61 -11.80
C TYR A 266 9.18 7.74 -13.14
N PRO A 267 8.33 6.75 -13.55
CA PRO A 267 7.55 6.89 -14.78
C PRO A 267 6.30 7.74 -14.61
N GLY A 268 5.84 7.94 -13.38
CA GLY A 268 4.66 8.69 -13.00
C GLY A 268 4.87 9.47 -11.71
N TRP A 269 3.77 9.83 -11.05
CA TRP A 269 3.79 10.48 -9.74
C TRP A 269 2.48 10.25 -8.98
N LEU A 270 2.55 10.35 -7.66
CA LEU A 270 1.39 10.29 -6.77
C LEU A 270 0.43 11.47 -6.97
N THR A 271 -0.80 11.33 -6.46
CA THR A 271 -1.82 12.38 -6.49
C THR A 271 -2.60 12.38 -5.17
N HIS A 272 -2.88 13.57 -4.64
CA HIS A 272 -3.65 13.74 -3.41
C HIS A 272 -5.12 14.11 -3.70
N TRP A 273 -5.99 13.93 -2.71
CA TRP A 273 -7.37 14.41 -2.76
C TRP A 273 -7.43 15.93 -2.96
N GLY A 274 -8.20 16.36 -3.97
CA GLY A 274 -8.39 17.76 -4.32
C GLY A 274 -7.35 18.34 -5.29
N GLU A 275 -6.47 17.50 -5.83
CA GLU A 275 -5.51 17.89 -6.88
C GLU A 275 -5.97 17.42 -8.26
N ALA A 276 -5.29 17.87 -9.30
CA ALA A 276 -5.41 17.24 -10.62
C ALA A 276 -4.57 15.97 -10.69
N TRP A 277 -4.97 14.99 -11.50
CA TRP A 277 -4.17 13.80 -11.74
C TRP A 277 -2.76 14.18 -12.20
N ALA A 278 -1.75 13.64 -11.54
CA ALA A 278 -0.36 13.79 -11.96
C ALA A 278 -0.14 13.11 -13.33
N ARG A 279 0.53 13.83 -14.24
CA ARG A 279 0.83 13.34 -15.61
C ARG A 279 2.24 13.83 -16.01
N PRO A 280 3.31 13.22 -15.49
CA PRO A 280 4.68 13.59 -15.83
C PRO A 280 4.99 13.39 -17.32
N ASP A 281 5.96 14.18 -17.82
CA ASP A 281 6.36 14.15 -19.24
C ASP A 281 7.03 12.81 -19.59
N THR A 282 6.37 12.03 -20.44
CA THR A 282 6.92 10.77 -20.96
C THR A 282 8.22 10.97 -21.73
N GLY A 283 8.43 12.12 -22.37
CA GLY A 283 9.66 12.41 -23.09
C GLY A 283 10.86 12.57 -22.16
N ALA A 284 10.67 13.17 -20.97
CA ALA A 284 11.70 13.26 -19.95
C ALA A 284 12.09 11.86 -19.44
N LEU A 285 11.12 11.02 -19.10
CA LEU A 285 11.33 9.63 -18.72
C LEU A 285 12.12 8.85 -19.76
N LEU A 286 11.74 8.97 -21.05
CA LEU A 286 12.46 8.26 -22.11
C LEU A 286 13.91 8.72 -22.27
N ARG A 287 14.21 10.01 -22.02
CA ARG A 287 15.60 10.52 -22.02
C ARG A 287 16.40 9.95 -20.86
N GLU A 288 15.80 9.87 -19.66
CA GLU A 288 16.42 9.28 -18.47
C GLU A 288 16.70 7.79 -18.69
N VAL A 289 15.70 7.02 -19.10
CA VAL A 289 15.89 5.59 -19.37
C VAL A 289 16.90 5.36 -20.50
N LYS A 290 16.91 6.22 -21.54
CA LYS A 290 17.94 6.14 -22.58
C LYS A 290 19.34 6.39 -22.02
N PHE A 291 19.53 7.37 -21.13
CA PHE A 291 20.81 7.62 -20.45
C PHE A 291 21.25 6.38 -19.65
N LEU A 292 20.36 5.78 -18.86
CA LEU A 292 20.64 4.57 -18.09
C LEU A 292 21.04 3.40 -19.00
N MET A 293 20.32 3.24 -20.13
CA MET A 293 20.60 2.19 -21.11
C MET A 293 21.91 2.40 -21.85
N ASP A 294 22.22 3.62 -22.30
CA ASP A 294 23.46 3.97 -23.00
C ASP A 294 24.71 3.76 -22.12
N ASN A 295 24.60 4.01 -20.80
CA ASN A 295 25.69 3.91 -19.85
C ASN A 295 25.71 2.58 -19.07
N ASN A 296 24.99 1.58 -19.55
CA ASN A 296 24.93 0.24 -18.96
C ASN A 296 24.57 0.25 -17.46
N LYS A 297 23.78 1.23 -16.99
CA LYS A 297 23.36 1.32 -15.59
C LYS A 297 22.23 0.34 -15.31
N SER A 298 22.22 -0.24 -14.11
CA SER A 298 21.07 -0.96 -13.55
C SER A 298 20.04 0.03 -13.01
N PHE A 299 18.74 -0.31 -13.12
CA PHE A 299 17.68 0.57 -12.64
C PHE A 299 16.38 -0.19 -12.33
N ASN A 300 15.50 0.45 -11.57
CA ASN A 300 14.18 -0.02 -11.19
C ASN A 300 13.13 1.06 -11.49
N PHE A 301 12.06 0.73 -12.20
CA PHE A 301 10.92 1.63 -12.38
C PHE A 301 10.08 1.68 -11.11
N TYR A 302 10.01 2.82 -10.47
CA TYR A 302 9.15 3.07 -9.33
C TYR A 302 7.96 3.95 -9.75
N VAL A 303 6.79 3.41 -10.03
CA VAL A 303 6.40 2.01 -10.06
C VAL A 303 6.12 1.61 -11.52
N ILE A 304 6.34 0.34 -11.87
CA ILE A 304 5.91 -0.16 -13.18
C ILE A 304 4.39 -0.39 -13.21
N HIS A 305 3.82 -0.71 -12.04
CA HIS A 305 2.40 -0.87 -11.77
C HIS A 305 2.10 -0.45 -10.32
N GLY A 306 1.24 0.52 -10.14
CA GLY A 306 0.92 1.06 -8.83
C GLY A 306 -0.09 0.20 -8.05
N GLY A 307 -1.26 -0.05 -8.64
CA GLY A 307 -2.37 -0.77 -8.00
C GLY A 307 -3.29 0.11 -7.16
N THR A 308 -3.91 -0.45 -6.12
CA THR A 308 -4.98 0.19 -5.36
C THR A 308 -4.70 0.17 -3.85
N ASN A 309 -4.91 1.28 -3.18
CA ASN A 309 -4.90 1.40 -1.72
C ASN A 309 -6.28 1.01 -1.16
N PHE A 310 -6.58 -0.30 -1.13
CA PHE A 310 -7.85 -0.79 -0.60
C PHE A 310 -8.03 -0.46 0.89
N GLY A 311 -9.28 -0.24 1.30
CA GLY A 311 -9.63 0.03 2.69
C GLY A 311 -8.99 1.32 3.22
N PHE A 312 -8.10 1.17 4.20
CA PHE A 312 -7.44 2.29 4.89
C PHE A 312 -5.93 2.37 4.60
N THR A 313 -5.46 1.75 3.52
CA THR A 313 -4.02 1.62 3.27
C THR A 313 -3.38 2.83 2.59
N ALA A 314 -4.16 3.79 2.06
CA ALA A 314 -3.65 5.06 1.58
C ALA A 314 -3.03 5.88 2.71
N GLY A 315 -1.83 6.40 2.49
CA GLY A 315 -1.13 7.30 3.41
C GLY A 315 -1.48 8.77 3.23
N ALA A 316 -0.56 9.64 3.60
CA ALA A 316 -0.62 11.07 3.36
C ALA A 316 0.78 11.67 3.33
N ASN A 317 0.95 12.79 2.60
CA ASN A 317 2.13 13.61 2.68
C ASN A 317 1.88 14.83 3.58
N SER A 318 2.96 15.47 4.04
CA SER A 318 2.90 16.75 4.75
C SER A 318 4.02 17.66 4.22
N GLY A 319 3.86 18.05 2.96
CA GLY A 319 4.83 18.86 2.25
C GLY A 319 4.56 20.36 2.36
N GLY A 320 4.67 21.06 1.25
CA GLY A 320 4.56 22.50 1.20
C GLY A 320 3.18 23.10 1.47
N LYS A 321 2.11 22.31 1.37
CA LYS A 321 0.71 22.78 1.55
C LYS A 321 0.07 22.32 2.87
N GLY A 322 0.79 21.57 3.70
CA GLY A 322 0.29 21.01 4.95
C GLY A 322 -0.05 19.54 4.82
N TYR A 323 -1.21 19.10 5.34
CA TYR A 323 -1.64 17.72 5.28
C TYR A 323 -2.29 17.40 3.91
N GLU A 324 -1.73 16.42 3.21
CA GLU A 324 -2.09 16.08 1.83
C GLU A 324 -2.39 14.56 1.76
N PRO A 325 -3.67 14.14 1.97
CA PRO A 325 -4.05 12.72 1.97
C PRO A 325 -4.05 12.12 0.56
N ASP A 326 -3.47 10.91 0.43
CA ASP A 326 -3.36 10.18 -0.82
C ASP A 326 -4.70 9.57 -1.26
N LEU A 327 -4.84 9.35 -2.58
CA LEU A 327 -6.01 8.73 -3.19
C LEU A 327 -6.12 7.25 -2.84
N THR A 328 -7.31 6.68 -3.02
CA THR A 328 -7.51 5.23 -3.02
C THR A 328 -6.82 4.57 -4.21
N SER A 329 -6.88 5.17 -5.39
CA SER A 329 -6.09 4.69 -6.54
C SER A 329 -4.60 5.02 -6.35
N TYR A 330 -3.75 4.05 -6.59
CA TYR A 330 -2.32 4.25 -6.76
C TYR A 330 -1.91 4.01 -8.22
N ASP A 331 -2.74 4.47 -9.18
CA ASP A 331 -2.44 4.35 -10.62
C ASP A 331 -1.08 4.93 -10.98
N TYR A 332 -0.70 6.03 -10.32
CA TYR A 332 0.62 6.65 -10.41
C TYR A 332 0.97 7.17 -11.81
N ASP A 333 0.04 7.13 -12.77
CA ASP A 333 0.35 7.29 -14.19
C ASP A 333 1.45 6.31 -14.66
N ALA A 334 1.43 5.10 -14.10
CA ALA A 334 2.43 4.06 -14.33
C ALA A 334 2.39 3.50 -15.76
N PRO A 335 3.45 2.80 -16.22
CA PRO A 335 3.44 2.11 -17.51
C PRO A 335 2.33 1.07 -17.64
N ILE A 336 2.01 0.34 -16.59
CA ILE A 336 0.89 -0.57 -16.47
C ILE A 336 -0.16 0.11 -15.59
N ASP A 337 -1.34 0.42 -16.15
CA ASP A 337 -2.41 1.11 -15.43
C ASP A 337 -2.97 0.27 -14.24
N GLU A 338 -3.81 0.87 -13.40
CA GLU A 338 -4.39 0.21 -12.21
C GLU A 338 -5.06 -1.12 -12.54
N GLN A 339 -5.69 -1.22 -13.71
CA GLN A 339 -6.38 -2.41 -14.21
C GLN A 339 -5.43 -3.46 -14.79
N GLY A 340 -4.18 -3.10 -15.11
CA GLY A 340 -3.16 -3.97 -15.68
C GLY A 340 -3.00 -3.87 -17.20
N ARG A 341 -3.55 -2.84 -17.84
CA ARG A 341 -3.40 -2.61 -19.28
C ARG A 341 -2.11 -1.85 -19.59
N PRO A 342 -1.49 -2.11 -20.77
CA PRO A 342 -0.35 -1.33 -21.21
C PRO A 342 -0.78 0.08 -21.62
N THR A 343 -0.15 1.10 -21.07
CA THR A 343 -0.35 2.50 -21.47
C THR A 343 0.51 2.85 -22.69
N ALA A 344 0.30 4.05 -23.26
CA ALA A 344 1.18 4.57 -24.31
C ALA A 344 2.65 4.67 -23.81
N LYS A 345 2.85 4.99 -22.55
CA LYS A 345 4.14 5.04 -21.87
C LYS A 345 4.80 3.66 -21.82
N TYR A 346 4.05 2.61 -21.48
CA TYR A 346 4.51 1.22 -21.54
C TYR A 346 5.02 0.86 -22.94
N MET A 347 4.26 1.18 -23.99
CA MET A 347 4.64 0.87 -25.36
C MET A 347 5.91 1.60 -25.80
N ALA A 348 6.08 2.86 -25.38
CA ALA A 348 7.28 3.64 -25.65
C ALA A 348 8.52 3.08 -24.93
N LEU A 349 8.40 2.72 -23.66
CA LEU A 349 9.46 2.09 -22.89
C LEU A 349 9.84 0.71 -23.42
N ARG A 350 8.86 -0.14 -23.75
CA ARG A 350 9.10 -1.44 -24.38
C ARG A 350 9.88 -1.30 -25.70
N LYS A 351 9.51 -0.32 -26.53
CA LYS A 351 10.22 -0.03 -27.78
C LYS A 351 11.66 0.42 -27.51
N LEU A 352 11.87 1.30 -26.54
CA LEU A 352 13.19 1.80 -26.16
C LEU A 352 14.07 0.66 -25.66
N ILE A 353 13.64 -0.07 -24.63
CA ILE A 353 14.41 -1.19 -24.04
C ILE A 353 14.69 -2.26 -25.10
N GLY A 354 13.69 -2.60 -25.91
CA GLY A 354 13.84 -3.58 -27.00
C GLY A 354 14.91 -3.20 -28.04
N SER A 355 15.18 -1.90 -28.23
CA SER A 355 16.21 -1.43 -29.16
C SER A 355 17.64 -1.73 -28.72
N TYR A 356 17.85 -2.02 -27.44
CA TYR A 356 19.16 -2.41 -26.87
C TYR A 356 19.39 -3.92 -26.84
N LEU A 357 18.36 -4.72 -27.15
CA LEU A 357 18.53 -6.16 -27.19
C LEU A 357 19.29 -6.61 -28.44
N PRO A 358 20.06 -7.71 -28.35
CA PRO A 358 20.65 -8.32 -29.53
C PRO A 358 19.59 -8.62 -30.61
N LYS A 359 19.87 -8.40 -31.89
CA LYS A 359 18.92 -8.53 -33.01
C LYS A 359 18.15 -9.87 -33.05
N LYS A 360 18.70 -10.93 -32.46
CA LYS A 360 18.06 -12.25 -32.40
C LYS A 360 17.13 -12.45 -31.19
N VAL A 361 17.19 -11.55 -30.19
CA VAL A 361 16.38 -11.62 -28.98
C VAL A 361 15.13 -10.79 -29.21
N LYS A 362 13.96 -11.42 -29.01
CA LYS A 362 12.66 -10.74 -29.06
C LYS A 362 12.09 -10.68 -27.66
N LEU A 363 11.48 -9.55 -27.32
CA LEU A 363 10.69 -9.44 -26.09
C LEU A 363 9.50 -10.41 -26.16
N PRO A 364 9.09 -10.99 -25.04
CA PRO A 364 7.87 -11.81 -24.96
C PRO A 364 6.64 -11.03 -25.46
N PRO A 365 5.59 -11.71 -25.94
CA PRO A 365 4.33 -11.03 -26.24
C PRO A 365 3.76 -10.35 -25.00
N ILE A 366 3.01 -9.27 -25.19
CA ILE A 366 2.24 -8.63 -24.11
C ILE A 366 1.10 -9.60 -23.76
N PRO A 367 0.87 -9.90 -22.48
CA PRO A 367 -0.26 -10.73 -22.05
C PRO A 367 -1.60 -10.14 -22.49
N GLU A 368 -2.60 -11.01 -22.66
CA GLU A 368 -3.96 -10.58 -22.95
C GLU A 368 -4.51 -9.72 -21.78
N PRO A 369 -5.26 -8.66 -22.07
CA PRO A 369 -5.86 -7.83 -21.03
C PRO A 369 -6.80 -8.64 -20.12
N ILE A 370 -6.84 -8.28 -18.84
CA ILE A 370 -7.86 -8.77 -17.92
C ILE A 370 -9.23 -8.25 -18.39
N PRO A 371 -10.26 -9.10 -18.50
CA PRO A 371 -11.60 -8.67 -18.90
C PRO A 371 -12.18 -7.61 -17.98
N VAL A 372 -12.98 -6.72 -18.56
CA VAL A 372 -13.67 -5.64 -17.85
C VAL A 372 -15.14 -5.62 -18.19
N MET A 373 -15.95 -5.14 -17.25
CA MET A 373 -17.39 -4.98 -17.48
C MET A 373 -17.91 -3.64 -16.98
N SER A 374 -19.06 -3.27 -17.53
CA SER A 374 -19.91 -2.22 -16.97
C SER A 374 -21.20 -2.84 -16.42
N PHE A 375 -21.82 -2.17 -15.45
CA PHE A 375 -23.18 -2.50 -15.03
C PHE A 375 -24.04 -1.24 -14.96
N GLN A 376 -25.35 -1.44 -15.09
CA GLN A 376 -26.32 -0.35 -15.14
C GLN A 376 -26.43 0.36 -13.80
N GLU A 377 -26.93 1.58 -13.84
CA GLU A 377 -27.20 2.39 -12.65
C GLU A 377 -28.08 1.62 -11.66
N THR A 378 -27.62 1.53 -10.43
CA THR A 378 -28.28 0.81 -9.34
C THR A 378 -28.53 1.80 -8.21
N GLU A 379 -29.77 1.96 -7.82
CA GLU A 379 -30.15 2.81 -6.68
C GLU A 379 -29.73 2.16 -5.36
N LEU A 380 -29.17 2.98 -4.47
CA LEU A 380 -28.82 2.62 -3.10
C LEU A 380 -29.71 3.42 -2.15
N ALA A 381 -30.53 2.72 -1.37
CA ALA A 381 -31.40 3.33 -0.39
C ALA A 381 -30.74 3.40 1.00
N PRO A 382 -31.01 4.45 1.79
CA PRO A 382 -30.61 4.46 3.20
C PRO A 382 -31.22 3.25 3.94
N PHE A 383 -30.45 2.57 4.78
CA PHE A 383 -30.98 1.46 5.57
C PHE A 383 -30.65 1.54 7.06
N THR A 384 -29.62 2.29 7.44
CA THR A 384 -29.22 2.56 8.83
C THR A 384 -28.23 3.72 8.90
N SER A 385 -27.83 4.10 10.13
CA SER A 385 -26.83 5.15 10.37
C SER A 385 -25.86 4.76 11.49
N VAL A 386 -24.75 5.50 11.62
CA VAL A 386 -23.82 5.36 12.75
C VAL A 386 -24.53 5.59 14.09
N TRP A 387 -25.56 6.43 14.09
CA TRP A 387 -26.32 6.80 15.29
C TRP A 387 -27.21 5.69 15.82
N ASP A 388 -27.64 4.78 14.95
CA ASP A 388 -28.44 3.60 15.28
C ASP A 388 -27.56 2.40 15.67
N ASN A 389 -26.25 2.47 15.39
CA ASN A 389 -25.27 1.43 15.61
C ASN A 389 -24.13 1.87 16.54
N LEU A 390 -24.44 2.66 17.56
CA LEU A 390 -23.45 3.18 18.49
C LEU A 390 -22.78 2.05 19.30
N PRO A 391 -21.46 1.90 19.23
CA PRO A 391 -20.72 1.01 20.12
C PRO A 391 -20.79 1.47 21.58
N PRO A 392 -20.46 0.62 22.57
CA PRO A 392 -20.33 1.03 23.96
C PRO A 392 -19.33 2.19 24.12
N PRO A 393 -19.58 3.18 24.98
CA PRO A 393 -18.67 4.29 25.18
C PRO A 393 -17.51 3.93 26.11
N VAL A 394 -16.36 4.54 25.83
CA VAL A 394 -15.28 4.70 26.81
C VAL A 394 -15.40 6.11 27.40
N LEU A 395 -15.44 6.21 28.74
CA LEU A 395 -15.50 7.51 29.42
C LEU A 395 -14.10 8.09 29.57
N SER A 396 -13.95 9.36 29.21
CA SER A 396 -12.68 10.07 29.31
C SER A 396 -12.86 11.49 29.82
N VAL A 397 -11.95 11.95 30.63
CA VAL A 397 -11.97 13.32 31.15
C VAL A 397 -11.72 14.33 30.04
N GLN A 398 -10.78 14.02 29.15
CA GLN A 398 -10.51 14.78 27.92
C GLN A 398 -10.56 13.86 26.71
N PRO A 399 -10.78 14.38 25.48
CA PRO A 399 -10.65 13.56 24.29
C PRO A 399 -9.19 13.11 24.14
N GLY A 400 -8.98 12.03 23.41
CA GLY A 400 -7.66 11.52 23.10
C GLY A 400 -7.63 10.96 21.67
N PRO A 401 -6.43 10.63 21.16
CA PRO A 401 -6.30 10.04 19.83
C PRO A 401 -6.89 8.64 19.78
N PHE A 402 -7.19 8.16 18.57
CA PHE A 402 -7.73 6.81 18.31
C PHE A 402 -6.91 5.71 18.97
N GLU A 403 -5.59 5.84 18.91
CA GLU A 403 -4.63 4.88 19.45
C GLU A 403 -4.75 4.74 20.97
N ALA A 404 -5.15 5.79 21.70
CA ALA A 404 -5.40 5.73 23.13
C ALA A 404 -6.62 4.85 23.50
N TYR A 405 -7.51 4.63 22.53
CA TYR A 405 -8.69 3.77 22.67
C TYR A 405 -8.51 2.41 21.98
N GLY A 406 -7.30 2.09 21.53
CA GLY A 406 -6.98 0.82 20.89
C GLY A 406 -7.47 0.67 19.45
N GLN A 407 -7.87 1.77 18.80
CA GLN A 407 -8.29 1.79 17.40
C GLN A 407 -7.23 2.46 16.52
N ASP A 408 -6.93 1.87 15.38
CA ASP A 408 -5.90 2.36 14.47
C ASP A 408 -6.49 3.07 13.24
N TYR A 409 -7.68 2.69 12.77
CA TYR A 409 -8.32 3.17 11.53
C TYR A 409 -9.80 3.47 11.74
N GLY A 410 -10.44 4.04 10.70
CA GLY A 410 -11.88 4.24 10.66
C GLY A 410 -12.34 5.57 11.23
N PHE A 411 -13.35 5.52 12.09
CA PHE A 411 -14.01 6.71 12.63
C PHE A 411 -14.14 6.65 14.14
N MET A 412 -14.29 7.83 14.75
CA MET A 412 -14.51 7.93 16.21
C MET A 412 -15.48 9.05 16.53
N LEU A 413 -16.44 8.76 17.40
CA LEU A 413 -17.40 9.71 17.93
C LEU A 413 -16.94 10.19 19.31
N TYR A 414 -16.76 11.50 19.45
CA TYR A 414 -16.54 12.19 20.70
C TYR A 414 -17.82 12.94 21.08
N LYS A 415 -18.38 12.66 22.25
CA LYS A 415 -19.65 13.21 22.72
C LYS A 415 -19.51 13.78 24.11
N THR A 416 -20.02 15.00 24.34
CA THR A 416 -20.07 15.63 25.66
C THR A 416 -21.30 16.50 25.84
N LYS A 417 -21.67 16.81 27.08
CA LYS A 417 -22.71 17.78 27.43
C LYS A 417 -22.11 19.14 27.73
N LEU A 418 -22.64 20.19 27.14
CA LEU A 418 -22.21 21.54 27.38
C LEU A 418 -22.87 22.08 28.66
N THR A 419 -22.06 22.26 29.73
CA THR A 419 -22.52 22.72 31.05
C THR A 419 -22.21 24.20 31.30
N GLY A 420 -21.31 24.79 30.51
CA GLY A 420 -20.92 26.20 30.55
C GLY A 420 -21.51 27.01 29.40
N HIS A 421 -20.64 27.40 28.44
CA HIS A 421 -21.11 28.01 27.20
C HIS A 421 -21.90 27.01 26.38
N LYS A 422 -23.03 27.43 25.81
CA LYS A 422 -23.96 26.58 25.04
C LYS A 422 -23.90 26.83 23.53
N SER A 423 -23.21 27.90 23.10
CA SER A 423 -23.02 28.34 21.72
C SER A 423 -21.76 29.17 21.59
N GLY A 424 -21.34 29.48 20.36
CA GLY A 424 -20.22 30.34 20.05
C GLY A 424 -19.05 29.59 19.41
N LYS A 425 -17.84 30.12 19.53
CA LYS A 425 -16.69 29.62 18.82
C LYS A 425 -16.18 28.31 19.40
N LEU A 426 -16.44 27.22 18.68
CA LEU A 426 -15.88 25.88 18.96
C LEU A 426 -14.57 25.71 18.19
N THR A 427 -13.50 25.33 18.88
CA THR A 427 -12.21 24.97 18.26
C THR A 427 -11.75 23.62 18.72
N VAL A 428 -11.43 22.73 17.80
CA VAL A 428 -10.72 21.48 18.05
C VAL A 428 -9.23 21.79 17.85
N ILE A 429 -8.47 21.75 18.95
CA ILE A 429 -7.08 22.19 18.95
C ILE A 429 -6.25 21.14 18.24
N ASP A 430 -5.89 20.62 17.55
CA ASP A 430 -5.15 19.57 16.86
C ASP A 430 -6.06 18.43 16.42
N LEU A 431 -6.83 18.70 15.38
CA LEU A 431 -7.70 17.73 14.72
C LEU A 431 -6.92 16.90 13.68
N HIS A 432 -7.03 15.59 13.74
CA HIS A 432 -6.53 14.61 12.78
C HIS A 432 -7.62 13.60 12.38
N ASP A 433 -8.37 13.72 11.23
CA ASP A 433 -8.07 14.68 10.14
C ASP A 433 -9.34 15.44 9.70
N TYR A 434 -10.50 14.76 9.60
CA TYR A 434 -11.76 15.32 9.11
C TYR A 434 -12.88 15.05 10.12
N ALA A 435 -13.74 16.03 10.38
CA ALA A 435 -14.83 15.81 11.34
C ALA A 435 -16.12 16.51 10.93
N THR A 436 -17.23 15.85 11.18
CA THR A 436 -18.58 16.45 11.18
C THR A 436 -19.01 16.73 12.63
N VAL A 437 -19.55 17.92 12.86
CA VAL A 437 -19.94 18.41 14.19
C VAL A 437 -21.45 18.54 14.26
N PHE A 438 -22.02 18.08 15.37
CA PHE A 438 -23.47 18.15 15.63
C PHE A 438 -23.73 18.77 17.01
N LEU A 439 -24.81 19.53 17.10
CA LEU A 439 -25.33 20.07 18.35
C LEU A 439 -26.79 19.61 18.51
N ASP A 440 -27.08 18.88 19.59
CA ASP A 440 -28.40 18.25 19.81
C ASP A 440 -28.90 17.42 18.60
N GLY A 441 -27.96 16.67 17.99
CA GLY A 441 -28.22 15.84 16.81
C GLY A 441 -28.35 16.60 15.49
N LYS A 442 -28.29 17.93 15.48
CA LYS A 442 -28.35 18.75 14.27
C LYS A 442 -26.93 19.06 13.76
N TYR A 443 -26.71 18.84 12.47
CA TYR A 443 -25.44 19.19 11.84
C TYR A 443 -25.13 20.69 12.01
N ALA A 444 -23.93 20.98 12.52
CA ALA A 444 -23.44 22.33 12.80
C ALA A 444 -22.30 22.78 11.88
N GLY A 445 -21.55 21.85 11.30
CA GLY A 445 -20.47 22.17 10.39
C GLY A 445 -19.44 21.05 10.23
N THR A 446 -18.44 21.31 9.42
CA THR A 446 -17.33 20.40 9.10
C THR A 446 -15.99 21.05 9.46
N LEU A 447 -15.08 20.24 9.99
CA LEU A 447 -13.68 20.59 10.22
C LEU A 447 -12.80 19.77 9.27
N ASP A 448 -11.79 20.39 8.68
CA ASP A 448 -10.92 19.74 7.65
C ASP A 448 -9.46 20.17 7.87
N ARG A 449 -8.63 19.22 8.34
CA ARG A 449 -7.19 19.43 8.56
C ARG A 449 -6.47 19.87 7.29
N ARG A 450 -6.84 19.34 6.13
CA ARG A 450 -6.26 19.68 4.83
C ARG A 450 -6.37 21.17 4.50
N LEU A 451 -7.49 21.79 4.93
CA LEU A 451 -7.75 23.23 4.73
C LEU A 451 -7.37 24.07 5.94
N GLY A 452 -6.86 23.47 7.01
CA GLY A 452 -6.60 24.17 8.27
C GLY A 452 -7.87 24.64 9.00
N ILE A 453 -9.04 24.06 8.68
CA ILE A 453 -10.32 24.42 9.29
C ILE A 453 -10.50 23.58 10.55
N ASN A 454 -10.18 24.14 11.70
CA ASN A 454 -10.31 23.52 13.02
C ASN A 454 -11.33 24.24 13.92
N THR A 455 -12.07 25.21 13.40
CA THR A 455 -12.98 26.09 14.17
C THR A 455 -14.29 26.28 13.41
N ILE A 456 -15.42 26.23 14.15
CA ILE A 456 -16.76 26.59 13.67
C ILE A 456 -17.49 27.39 14.74
N ASP A 457 -18.54 28.13 14.32
CA ASP A 457 -19.44 28.79 15.24
C ASP A 457 -20.67 27.89 15.53
N LEU A 458 -20.78 27.39 16.77
CA LEU A 458 -21.94 26.63 17.21
C LEU A 458 -23.17 27.55 17.35
N PRO A 459 -24.32 27.20 16.73
CA PRO A 459 -25.55 27.96 16.87
C PRO A 459 -26.08 27.88 18.32
N PRO A 460 -26.95 28.82 18.73
CA PRO A 460 -27.66 28.71 20.00
C PRO A 460 -28.51 27.45 20.05
N SER A 461 -28.52 26.77 21.21
CA SER A 461 -29.43 25.66 21.51
C SER A 461 -30.49 26.09 22.52
N GLY A 462 -31.70 25.55 22.38
CA GLY A 462 -32.76 25.68 23.37
C GLY A 462 -32.67 24.74 24.57
N SER A 463 -31.70 23.82 24.55
CA SER A 463 -31.47 22.84 25.63
C SER A 463 -30.70 23.48 26.79
N ASP A 464 -31.04 23.09 28.03
CA ASP A 464 -30.27 23.47 29.21
C ASP A 464 -28.89 22.85 29.25
N PHE A 465 -28.75 21.68 28.66
CA PHE A 465 -27.46 20.94 28.55
C PHE A 465 -27.33 20.41 27.11
N PRO A 466 -26.98 21.27 26.14
CA PRO A 466 -26.83 20.84 24.76
C PRO A 466 -25.78 19.72 24.65
N VAL A 467 -26.05 18.76 23.76
CA VAL A 467 -25.15 17.65 23.47
C VAL A 467 -24.31 18.00 22.25
N LEU A 468 -23.00 18.11 22.46
CA LEU A 468 -22.01 18.26 21.38
C LEU A 468 -21.53 16.86 20.96
N GLU A 469 -21.55 16.60 19.66
CA GLU A 469 -21.03 15.37 19.05
C GLU A 469 -20.07 15.77 17.93
N ILE A 470 -18.84 15.21 17.97
CA ILE A 470 -17.80 15.39 16.94
C ILE A 470 -17.49 14.00 16.40
N PHE A 471 -17.85 13.74 15.15
CA PHE A 471 -17.61 12.46 14.47
C PHE A 471 -16.43 12.62 13.54
N THR A 472 -15.29 12.01 13.91
CA THR A 472 -13.99 12.22 13.27
C THR A 472 -13.60 11.01 12.42
N GLU A 473 -13.12 11.28 11.20
CA GLU A 473 -12.47 10.31 10.31
C GLU A 473 -10.95 10.36 10.50
N ALA A 474 -10.34 9.19 10.65
CA ALA A 474 -8.90 8.98 10.47
C ALA A 474 -8.63 8.79 8.98
N MET A 475 -8.06 9.78 8.31
CA MET A 475 -7.50 9.62 6.98
C MET A 475 -6.08 9.02 7.05
N GLY A 476 -5.36 8.92 5.93
CA GLY A 476 -4.02 8.36 5.91
C GLY A 476 -3.05 9.01 6.89
N ARG A 477 -2.24 8.22 7.61
CA ARG A 477 -1.12 8.77 8.37
C ARG A 477 -0.01 9.19 7.45
N ILE A 478 0.69 10.25 7.87
CA ILE A 478 1.84 10.79 7.14
C ILE A 478 2.88 9.67 6.96
N ASN A 479 3.28 9.45 5.69
CA ASN A 479 4.18 8.39 5.27
C ASN A 479 5.60 8.85 4.97
N PHE A 480 5.88 10.18 4.96
CA PHE A 480 7.18 10.74 4.59
C PHE A 480 7.58 11.94 5.44
N ALA A 481 8.87 12.23 5.51
CA ALA A 481 9.50 13.32 6.27
C ALA A 481 9.38 13.19 7.81
N HIS A 482 9.58 14.29 8.53
CA HIS A 482 9.73 14.27 9.99
C HIS A 482 8.41 14.21 10.76
N ALA A 483 7.26 14.51 10.12
CA ALA A 483 5.95 14.59 10.76
C ALA A 483 5.23 13.24 10.87
N MET A 484 5.96 12.12 10.84
CA MET A 484 5.38 10.76 10.81
C MET A 484 4.70 10.33 12.11
N ILE A 485 4.97 10.95 13.25
CA ILE A 485 4.22 10.67 14.49
C ILE A 485 2.85 11.34 14.38
N ASP A 486 1.97 10.72 13.61
CA ASP A 486 0.67 11.25 13.20
C ASP A 486 -0.47 10.43 13.81
N ARG A 487 -0.75 10.64 15.12
CA ARG A 487 -1.90 10.05 15.81
C ARG A 487 -3.20 10.61 15.28
N LYS A 488 -4.27 9.80 15.27
CA LYS A 488 -5.55 10.16 14.66
C LYS A 488 -6.60 10.62 15.68
N GLY A 489 -7.58 11.42 15.22
CA GLY A 489 -8.66 11.92 16.05
C GLY A 489 -8.39 13.29 16.67
N ILE A 490 -8.78 13.47 17.92
CA ILE A 490 -8.53 14.71 18.68
C ILE A 490 -7.29 14.47 19.56
N THR A 491 -6.17 15.07 19.16
CA THR A 491 -4.86 14.76 19.77
C THR A 491 -4.45 15.72 20.88
N ASP A 492 -5.17 16.84 21.05
CA ASP A 492 -5.02 17.76 22.19
C ASP A 492 -6.38 17.94 22.90
N ARG A 493 -7.12 19.01 22.66
CA ARG A 493 -8.35 19.35 23.39
C ARG A 493 -9.36 20.05 22.52
N VAL A 494 -10.58 20.13 23.03
CA VAL A 494 -11.67 20.92 22.45
C VAL A 494 -12.01 22.09 23.35
N VAL A 495 -12.15 23.28 22.78
CA VAL A 495 -12.51 24.49 23.52
C VAL A 495 -13.76 25.16 22.92
N LEU A 496 -14.60 25.70 23.78
CA LEU A 496 -15.75 26.52 23.40
C LEU A 496 -15.61 27.90 24.05
N ASN A 497 -15.51 28.96 23.23
CA ASN A 497 -15.22 30.33 23.70
C ASN A 497 -14.00 30.41 24.62
N GLY A 498 -12.95 29.63 24.35
CA GLY A 498 -11.73 29.56 25.15
C GLY A 498 -11.77 28.66 26.39
N MET A 499 -12.92 28.08 26.73
CA MET A 499 -13.04 27.12 27.84
C MET A 499 -12.89 25.68 27.34
N THR A 500 -12.00 24.92 27.96
CA THR A 500 -11.81 23.50 27.65
C THR A 500 -13.04 22.68 28.02
N LEU A 501 -13.54 21.87 27.08
CA LEU A 501 -14.63 20.95 27.31
C LEU A 501 -14.10 19.63 27.89
N MET A 502 -14.84 19.10 28.88
CA MET A 502 -14.46 17.94 29.66
C MET A 502 -15.58 16.89 29.67
N ASN A 503 -15.28 15.69 30.18
CA ASN A 503 -16.21 14.57 30.39
C ASN A 503 -16.83 14.05 29.09
N TRP A 504 -16.04 13.33 28.33
CA TRP A 504 -16.36 12.79 27.03
C TRP A 504 -16.79 11.33 27.09
N GLU A 505 -17.77 10.98 26.29
CA GLU A 505 -18.04 9.61 25.83
C GLU A 505 -17.36 9.43 24.48
N VAL A 506 -16.48 8.44 24.34
CA VAL A 506 -15.74 8.14 23.11
C VAL A 506 -16.15 6.78 22.59
N ARG A 507 -16.46 6.67 21.30
CA ARG A 507 -16.94 5.44 20.65
C ARG A 507 -16.18 5.22 19.33
N GLY A 508 -15.59 4.04 19.16
CA GLY A 508 -14.82 3.69 17.96
C GLY A 508 -15.64 2.93 16.92
N PHE A 509 -15.42 3.24 15.64
CA PHE A 509 -16.04 2.60 14.49
C PHE A 509 -14.91 2.17 13.53
N PRO A 510 -14.42 0.92 13.60
CA PRO A 510 -13.27 0.48 12.81
C PRO A 510 -13.55 0.42 11.30
N MET A 511 -14.77 0.16 10.87
CA MET A 511 -15.25 0.15 9.48
C MET A 511 -14.33 -0.60 8.47
N ASN A 512 -13.68 -1.66 8.93
CA ASN A 512 -12.87 -2.56 8.13
C ASN A 512 -13.70 -3.53 7.27
N ASP A 513 -13.07 -4.50 6.65
CA ASP A 513 -13.75 -5.61 5.95
C ASP A 513 -14.73 -6.30 6.89
N GLY A 514 -15.90 -6.65 6.36
CA GLY A 514 -16.98 -7.29 7.12
C GLY A 514 -17.71 -6.38 8.12
N TYR A 515 -17.26 -5.14 8.38
CA TYR A 515 -17.95 -4.23 9.31
C TYR A 515 -19.40 -3.97 8.90
N ALA A 516 -19.62 -3.73 7.60
CA ALA A 516 -20.93 -3.41 7.06
C ALA A 516 -21.96 -4.54 7.26
N GLU A 517 -21.52 -5.80 7.34
CA GLU A 517 -22.37 -6.98 7.59
C GLU A 517 -22.88 -7.03 9.04
N SER A 518 -22.22 -6.37 9.97
CA SER A 518 -22.59 -6.31 11.39
C SER A 518 -23.68 -5.28 11.69
N LEU A 519 -24.04 -4.41 10.73
CA LEU A 519 -24.95 -3.30 10.92
C LEU A 519 -26.41 -3.76 11.05
N ARG A 520 -27.14 -3.13 11.97
CA ARG A 520 -28.56 -3.35 12.15
C ARG A 520 -29.35 -2.44 11.22
N ALA A 521 -30.24 -3.01 10.41
CA ALA A 521 -31.17 -2.23 9.62
C ALA A 521 -32.19 -1.55 10.52
N THR A 522 -32.36 -0.23 10.39
CA THR A 522 -33.29 0.58 11.23
C THR A 522 -34.35 1.30 10.42
N GLY A 523 -34.21 1.36 9.09
CA GLY A 523 -35.15 1.94 8.16
C GLY A 523 -34.53 2.94 7.19
N SER A 524 -35.35 3.41 6.25
CA SER A 524 -34.93 4.30 5.16
C SER A 524 -34.96 5.79 5.52
N GLU A 525 -35.56 6.19 6.63
CA GLU A 525 -35.58 7.57 7.07
C GLU A 525 -34.39 7.85 8.00
N GLN A 526 -33.44 8.63 7.50
CA GLN A 526 -32.24 8.99 8.23
C GLN A 526 -32.16 10.52 8.37
N PRO A 527 -32.53 11.07 9.54
CA PRO A 527 -32.71 12.51 9.70
C PRO A 527 -31.40 13.32 9.74
N ARG A 528 -30.25 12.67 9.87
CA ARG A 528 -28.95 13.34 9.96
C ARG A 528 -27.83 12.57 9.25
N PRO A 529 -26.76 13.24 8.79
CA PRO A 529 -25.58 12.63 8.15
C PRO A 529 -24.90 11.54 8.95
N GLY A 530 -24.09 10.70 8.27
CA GLY A 530 -23.50 9.48 8.84
C GLY A 530 -24.34 8.23 8.51
N VAL A 531 -24.76 8.12 7.26
CA VAL A 531 -25.75 7.15 6.76
C VAL A 531 -25.08 6.03 5.97
N PHE A 532 -25.60 4.82 6.15
CA PHE A 532 -25.28 3.67 5.31
C PHE A 532 -26.41 3.45 4.30
N PHE A 533 -26.00 3.33 3.03
CA PHE A 533 -26.85 3.05 1.89
C PHE A 533 -26.58 1.63 1.41
N ARG A 534 -27.65 0.93 1.00
CA ARG A 534 -27.56 -0.45 0.51
C ARG A 534 -28.30 -0.62 -0.79
N GLY A 535 -27.72 -1.40 -1.69
CA GLY A 535 -28.37 -1.85 -2.93
C GLY A 535 -27.77 -3.17 -3.39
N THR A 536 -28.39 -3.75 -4.40
CA THR A 536 -27.97 -5.02 -4.99
C THR A 536 -27.85 -4.86 -6.50
N VAL A 537 -26.72 -5.26 -7.08
CA VAL A 537 -26.53 -5.39 -8.52
C VAL A 537 -26.49 -6.86 -8.90
N THR A 538 -27.26 -7.23 -9.95
CA THR A 538 -27.24 -8.60 -10.50
C THR A 538 -26.31 -8.65 -11.71
N LEU A 539 -25.25 -9.47 -11.63
CA LEU A 539 -24.22 -9.60 -12.64
C LEU A 539 -24.34 -10.93 -13.39
N GLY A 540 -24.26 -10.87 -14.73
CA GLY A 540 -24.22 -12.05 -15.58
C GLY A 540 -22.83 -12.67 -15.70
N THR A 541 -21.79 -11.84 -15.61
CA THR A 541 -20.35 -12.19 -15.62
C THR A 541 -19.65 -11.53 -14.45
N THR A 542 -18.43 -11.99 -14.14
CA THR A 542 -17.57 -11.42 -13.09
C THR A 542 -16.25 -10.99 -13.70
N ASP A 543 -16.21 -9.76 -14.16
CA ASP A 543 -15.02 -9.12 -14.71
C ASP A 543 -14.68 -7.86 -13.87
N ASP A 544 -13.48 -7.30 -14.03
CA ASP A 544 -13.10 -6.06 -13.33
C ASP A 544 -14.03 -4.90 -13.70
N THR A 545 -14.29 -4.02 -12.73
CA THR A 545 -15.11 -2.83 -12.97
C THR A 545 -14.64 -1.66 -12.11
N PHE A 546 -15.07 -0.45 -12.46
CA PHE A 546 -14.87 0.75 -11.67
C PHE A 546 -16.22 1.29 -11.21
N ILE A 547 -16.43 1.38 -9.90
CA ILE A 547 -17.69 1.85 -9.30
C ILE A 547 -17.67 3.37 -9.20
N ASP A 548 -18.60 4.01 -9.91
CA ASP A 548 -18.75 5.46 -9.93
C ASP A 548 -19.44 5.97 -8.66
N MET A 549 -18.78 6.89 -7.98
CA MET A 549 -19.20 7.48 -6.70
C MET A 549 -19.67 8.94 -6.83
N THR A 550 -19.86 9.46 -8.03
CA THR A 550 -20.21 10.87 -8.27
C THR A 550 -21.54 11.33 -7.65
N ASN A 551 -22.40 10.39 -7.30
CA ASN A 551 -23.67 10.67 -6.60
C ASN A 551 -23.54 10.68 -5.06
N PHE A 552 -22.36 10.52 -4.52
CA PHE A 552 -22.03 10.51 -3.10
C PHE A 552 -20.99 11.59 -2.78
N VAL A 553 -20.88 11.96 -1.50
CA VAL A 553 -20.03 13.10 -1.08
C VAL A 553 -18.67 12.64 -0.54
N LYS A 554 -18.65 11.90 0.57
CA LYS A 554 -17.43 11.43 1.20
C LYS A 554 -17.68 10.24 2.11
N GLY A 555 -16.88 9.20 1.96
CA GLY A 555 -17.02 8.02 2.82
C GLY A 555 -16.29 6.79 2.32
N LEU A 556 -16.91 5.62 2.50
CA LEU A 556 -16.38 4.30 2.20
C LEU A 556 -17.38 3.46 1.39
N VAL A 557 -16.84 2.52 0.59
CA VAL A 557 -17.64 1.57 -0.21
C VAL A 557 -17.24 0.15 0.12
N TRP A 558 -18.23 -0.73 0.30
CA TRP A 558 -18.04 -2.18 0.37
C TRP A 558 -18.78 -2.87 -0.75
N ILE A 559 -18.16 -3.91 -1.31
CA ILE A 559 -18.78 -4.87 -2.22
C ILE A 559 -18.64 -6.27 -1.64
N ASN A 560 -19.77 -6.95 -1.41
CA ASN A 560 -19.77 -8.29 -0.81
C ASN A 560 -18.92 -8.39 0.48
N GLY A 561 -18.90 -7.33 1.32
CA GLY A 561 -18.12 -7.24 2.57
C GLY A 561 -16.69 -6.73 2.42
N HIS A 562 -16.14 -6.62 1.21
CA HIS A 562 -14.80 -6.10 0.94
C HIS A 562 -14.80 -4.57 0.85
N ASN A 563 -13.98 -3.91 1.65
CA ASN A 563 -13.83 -2.45 1.65
C ASN A 563 -12.96 -2.00 0.47
N LEU A 564 -13.55 -1.35 -0.55
CA LEU A 564 -12.83 -0.81 -1.72
C LEU A 564 -11.95 0.37 -1.36
N GLY A 565 -12.26 1.11 -0.30
CA GLY A 565 -11.54 2.30 0.11
C GLY A 565 -12.41 3.55 0.21
N ARG A 566 -11.73 4.68 0.32
CA ARG A 566 -12.33 6.01 0.45
C ARG A 566 -12.73 6.57 -0.90
N TYR A 567 -13.86 7.27 -0.94
CA TYR A 567 -14.22 8.17 -2.01
C TYR A 567 -14.45 9.58 -1.45
N TRP A 568 -14.30 10.60 -2.30
CA TRP A 568 -14.54 11.99 -1.94
C TRP A 568 -14.88 12.80 -3.21
N GLU A 569 -15.98 13.59 -3.14
CA GLU A 569 -16.46 14.40 -4.28
C GLU A 569 -15.46 15.46 -4.79
N ILE A 570 -14.49 15.84 -3.96
CA ILE A 570 -13.45 16.81 -4.38
C ILE A 570 -12.51 16.24 -5.45
N GLY A 571 -12.56 14.93 -5.69
CA GLY A 571 -11.75 14.26 -6.72
C GLY A 571 -10.23 14.33 -6.49
N PRO A 572 -9.44 14.02 -7.51
CA PRO A 572 -9.84 13.76 -8.91
C PRO A 572 -10.39 12.34 -9.14
N GLN A 573 -10.25 11.43 -8.16
CA GLN A 573 -10.77 10.07 -8.27
C GLN A 573 -12.27 10.04 -7.98
N THR A 574 -13.07 9.74 -9.00
CA THR A 574 -14.52 9.57 -8.88
C THR A 574 -14.98 8.13 -8.99
N ARG A 575 -14.09 7.22 -9.42
CA ARG A 575 -14.39 5.80 -9.61
C ARG A 575 -13.40 4.95 -8.85
N LEU A 576 -13.90 3.92 -8.15
CA LEU A 576 -13.10 2.98 -7.37
C LEU A 576 -12.97 1.66 -8.10
N PHE A 577 -11.74 1.15 -8.20
CA PHE A 577 -11.45 -0.16 -8.78
C PHE A 577 -12.07 -1.27 -7.93
N CYS A 578 -12.82 -2.16 -8.60
CA CYS A 578 -13.40 -3.37 -8.02
C CYS A 578 -12.92 -4.59 -8.80
N PRO A 579 -12.06 -5.44 -8.21
CA PRO A 579 -11.57 -6.63 -8.89
C PRO A 579 -12.65 -7.70 -9.05
N ALA A 580 -12.59 -8.46 -10.14
CA ALA A 580 -13.51 -9.55 -10.45
C ALA A 580 -13.60 -10.60 -9.32
N SER A 581 -12.50 -10.84 -8.61
CA SER A 581 -12.44 -11.81 -7.50
C SER A 581 -13.33 -11.45 -6.29
N TRP A 582 -13.75 -10.19 -6.16
CA TRP A 582 -14.66 -9.73 -5.12
C TRP A 582 -16.12 -9.75 -5.56
N LEU A 583 -16.37 -10.05 -6.83
CA LEU A 583 -17.69 -10.15 -7.44
C LEU A 583 -18.11 -11.60 -7.59
N LYS A 584 -19.41 -11.85 -7.68
CA LYS A 584 -20.00 -13.15 -7.95
C LYS A 584 -21.07 -13.05 -9.02
N GLN A 585 -21.24 -14.12 -9.78
CA GLN A 585 -22.37 -14.23 -10.69
C GLN A 585 -23.69 -14.23 -9.90
N GLY A 586 -24.67 -13.47 -10.33
CA GLY A 586 -25.91 -13.22 -9.60
C GLY A 586 -25.87 -11.95 -8.75
N GLU A 587 -26.47 -11.98 -7.59
CA GLU A 587 -26.62 -10.81 -6.72
C GLU A 587 -25.32 -10.45 -5.98
N ASN A 588 -24.93 -9.18 -6.08
CA ASN A 588 -23.80 -8.58 -5.36
C ASN A 588 -24.32 -7.42 -4.51
N GLU A 589 -24.02 -7.45 -3.23
CA GLU A 589 -24.39 -6.37 -2.31
C GLU A 589 -23.38 -5.23 -2.40
N ILE A 590 -23.89 -4.01 -2.50
CA ILE A 590 -23.11 -2.77 -2.42
C ILE A 590 -23.58 -2.00 -1.20
N ILE A 591 -22.66 -1.64 -0.30
CA ILE A 591 -22.91 -0.76 0.83
C ILE A 591 -22.00 0.46 0.71
N VAL A 592 -22.60 1.64 0.83
CA VAL A 592 -21.90 2.92 0.85
C VAL A 592 -22.16 3.58 2.20
N PHE A 593 -21.11 3.96 2.89
CA PHE A 593 -21.17 4.88 4.02
C PHE A 593 -20.91 6.29 3.54
N ASP A 594 -21.77 7.26 3.88
CA ASP A 594 -21.57 8.67 3.53
C ASP A 594 -21.66 9.57 4.75
N LEU A 595 -20.66 10.44 4.91
CA LEU A 595 -20.57 11.41 6.02
C LEU A 595 -21.55 12.55 5.93
N HIS A 596 -22.13 12.84 4.75
CA HIS A 596 -22.92 14.06 4.50
C HIS A 596 -24.30 13.77 3.92
N LYS A 597 -24.42 12.76 3.05
CA LYS A 597 -25.65 12.45 2.32
C LYS A 597 -26.66 11.72 3.22
N THR A 598 -27.95 12.10 3.09
CA THR A 598 -29.07 11.45 3.82
C THR A 598 -30.14 10.93 2.87
N THR A 599 -30.09 11.31 1.59
CA THR A 599 -31.07 10.92 0.56
C THR A 599 -30.52 9.80 -0.32
N PRO A 600 -31.38 8.96 -0.94
CA PRO A 600 -30.92 7.92 -1.85
C PRO A 600 -29.91 8.42 -2.88
N GLY A 601 -29.00 7.56 -3.28
CA GLY A 601 -28.03 7.78 -4.34
C GLY A 601 -27.97 6.58 -5.26
N SER A 602 -27.18 6.66 -6.31
CA SER A 602 -26.98 5.54 -7.23
C SER A 602 -25.49 5.34 -7.53
N VAL A 603 -25.14 4.13 -7.88
CA VAL A 603 -23.82 3.75 -8.39
C VAL A 603 -23.96 3.08 -9.74
N ARG A 604 -22.90 3.12 -10.54
CA ARG A 604 -22.80 2.47 -11.83
C ARG A 604 -21.40 1.88 -12.01
N GLY A 605 -21.29 0.75 -12.72
CA GLY A 605 -20.01 0.17 -13.09
C GLY A 605 -19.51 0.66 -14.44
N PHE A 606 -18.23 0.95 -14.54
CA PHE A 606 -17.55 1.38 -15.77
C PHE A 606 -16.35 0.48 -16.07
N GLU A 607 -15.99 0.39 -17.35
CA GLU A 607 -14.84 -0.38 -17.82
C GLU A 607 -13.51 0.36 -17.64
N THR A 608 -13.54 1.63 -17.24
CA THR A 608 -12.35 2.48 -17.10
C THR A 608 -12.46 3.39 -15.88
N MET A 609 -11.30 3.78 -15.34
CA MET A 609 -11.21 4.73 -14.24
C MET A 609 -11.62 6.18 -14.64
N TYR A 610 -11.41 6.55 -15.91
CA TYR A 610 -11.69 7.89 -16.47
C TYR A 610 -12.76 7.86 -17.54
#